data_2e153025371627d729fa546375cb4c07
#
_entry.id   2e153025371627d729fa546375cb4c07
#
_cell.length_a   1.000
_cell.length_b   1.000
_cell.length_c   1.000
_cell.angle_alpha   90.00
_cell.angle_beta   90.00
_cell.angle_gamma   90.00
#
_symmetry.space_group_name_H-M   'P 1'
#
loop_
_entity.id
_entity.type
_entity.pdbx_description
1 polymer ?
#
loop_
_entity_poly.entity_id
_entity_poly.type
_entity_poly.pdbx_seq_one_letter_code
_entity_poly.pdbx_strand_id
1 'polypeptide(L)'
;MTQAAALLKSSRRVVIKVGSALVADGETGEPDRAWLKALTADAARMAERGQQLLIVSSGAVALGRRRLGLGRRPLDLPQKQAAAAAGQSLLMRAWEEALEPFDLAAAQVLLTRDDTEVRHRWLNGKATLDTLLGLGVVPIVNENDTVATEEIRYGDNDRLAARVAQMIGADLLVLLSDVDGLYTADPRVNPAARRLDVISELTPEIEAMAGGSNAAAGVGVGGMGAKLTAARIAQGAGCATVITHGRRDAPLRAVEDGAACTLIEPSLSPSAAYKQWIAGSLAPQGSLTVDSGAVTALWAGESLLPAGVRKVEGRFGKGDAVLVLDPSGREVARGLSRYDAAEAEKIMGLRSDAIEAVLGFTEGPTLIHADDMALSARPVRA
;
A
#
# COMPACT_ATOMS: atom_id res chain seq x y z
N MET A 1 -16.89 22.48 -1.97
CA MET A 1 -15.95 21.42 -1.50
C MET A 1 -15.29 20.84 -2.74
N THR A 2 -13.97 20.80 -2.82
CA THR A 2 -13.23 20.20 -3.95
C THR A 2 -13.42 18.68 -3.96
N GLN A 3 -13.20 18.04 -5.10
CA GLN A 3 -13.29 16.58 -5.25
C GLN A 3 -12.25 15.87 -4.34
N ALA A 4 -11.03 16.40 -4.24
CA ALA A 4 -10.02 15.90 -3.33
C ALA A 4 -10.47 15.99 -1.85
N ALA A 5 -11.09 17.10 -1.45
CA ALA A 5 -11.63 17.27 -0.09
C ALA A 5 -12.77 16.28 0.23
N ALA A 6 -13.66 16.04 -0.74
CA ALA A 6 -14.73 15.05 -0.61
C ALA A 6 -14.15 13.64 -0.44
N LEU A 7 -13.19 13.29 -1.28
CA LEU A 7 -12.54 11.98 -1.26
C LEU A 7 -11.77 11.74 0.05
N LEU A 8 -11.00 12.73 0.53
CA LEU A 8 -10.28 12.62 1.79
C LEU A 8 -11.22 12.39 2.98
N LYS A 9 -12.41 12.97 2.97
CA LYS A 9 -13.44 12.79 4.02
C LYS A 9 -14.15 11.43 3.94
N SER A 10 -14.32 10.87 2.74
CA SER A 10 -15.09 9.63 2.51
C SER A 10 -14.24 8.37 2.45
N SER A 11 -12.92 8.49 2.28
CA SER A 11 -11.99 7.36 2.21
C SER A 11 -11.95 6.61 3.55
N ARG A 12 -12.07 5.30 3.49
CA ARG A 12 -11.96 4.43 4.67
C ARG A 12 -10.50 4.19 5.05
N ARG A 13 -9.63 3.92 4.06
CA ARG A 13 -8.20 3.64 4.26
C ARG A 13 -7.38 4.69 3.54
N VAL A 14 -6.52 5.38 4.28
CA VAL A 14 -5.68 6.46 3.76
C VAL A 14 -4.22 6.19 4.07
N VAL A 15 -3.39 6.19 3.03
CA VAL A 15 -1.93 6.15 3.17
C VAL A 15 -1.39 7.57 3.01
N ILE A 16 -0.58 8.01 3.97
CA ILE A 16 0.03 9.34 4.00
C ILE A 16 1.53 9.17 3.84
N LYS A 17 2.10 9.64 2.73
CA LYS A 17 3.54 9.62 2.52
C LYS A 17 4.17 10.95 2.98
N VAL A 18 5.19 10.83 3.80
CA VAL A 18 5.91 11.95 4.42
C VAL A 18 7.39 11.91 4.00
N GLY A 19 7.85 12.98 3.39
CA GLY A 19 9.24 13.14 2.97
C GLY A 19 10.17 13.49 4.13
N SER A 20 11.47 13.19 4.00
CA SER A 20 12.49 13.44 5.04
C SER A 20 12.60 14.91 5.44
N ALA A 21 12.41 15.83 4.48
CA ALA A 21 12.47 17.26 4.72
C ALA A 21 11.29 17.83 5.54
N LEU A 22 10.24 17.05 5.76
CA LEU A 22 9.10 17.39 6.60
C LEU A 22 9.28 16.87 8.04
N VAL A 23 9.98 15.74 8.19
CA VAL A 23 10.16 15.06 9.48
C VAL A 23 11.39 15.58 10.23
N ALA A 24 12.47 15.89 9.51
CA ALA A 24 13.71 16.34 10.09
C ALA A 24 13.97 17.81 9.72
N ASP A 25 14.25 18.63 10.71
CA ASP A 25 14.71 19.99 10.50
C ASP A 25 16.07 19.98 9.80
N GLY A 26 16.17 20.71 8.68
CA GLY A 26 17.36 20.68 7.81
C GLY A 26 18.61 21.34 8.42
N GLU A 27 18.44 22.19 9.43
CA GLU A 27 19.54 22.90 10.12
C GLU A 27 20.02 22.11 11.34
N THR A 28 19.07 21.73 12.18
CA THR A 28 19.37 21.04 13.44
C THR A 28 19.53 19.53 13.27
N GLY A 29 18.89 18.92 12.24
CA GLY A 29 18.81 17.48 12.06
C GLY A 29 18.01 16.76 13.16
N GLU A 30 17.21 17.50 13.94
CA GLU A 30 16.26 16.96 14.92
C GLU A 30 14.89 16.73 14.27
N PRO A 31 14.02 15.90 14.87
CA PRO A 31 12.63 15.80 14.43
C PRO A 31 11.91 17.16 14.53
N ASP A 32 11.17 17.54 13.48
CA ASP A 32 10.27 18.70 13.52
C ASP A 32 9.01 18.33 14.32
N ARG A 33 9.12 18.49 15.65
CA ARG A 33 8.04 18.11 16.59
C ARG A 33 6.78 18.94 16.38
N ALA A 34 6.90 20.20 15.98
CA ALA A 34 5.75 21.08 15.75
C ALA A 34 4.95 20.58 14.52
N TRP A 35 5.64 20.29 13.44
CA TRP A 35 5.02 19.76 12.24
C TRP A 35 4.43 18.35 12.46
N LEU A 36 5.15 17.45 13.14
CA LEU A 36 4.64 16.12 13.49
C LEU A 36 3.36 16.21 14.31
N LYS A 37 3.32 17.10 15.33
CA LYS A 37 2.12 17.33 16.14
C LYS A 37 0.93 17.83 15.31
N ALA A 38 1.18 18.72 14.35
CA ALA A 38 0.12 19.24 13.48
C ALA A 38 -0.45 18.16 12.56
N LEU A 39 0.41 17.30 11.98
CA LEU A 39 -0.03 16.19 11.14
C LEU A 39 -0.76 15.11 11.96
N THR A 40 -0.28 14.78 13.16
CA THR A 40 -0.94 13.76 14.00
C THR A 40 -2.28 14.27 14.56
N ALA A 41 -2.46 15.57 14.76
CA ALA A 41 -3.79 16.14 15.06
C ALA A 41 -4.77 15.95 13.87
N ASP A 42 -4.30 16.09 12.63
CA ASP A 42 -5.10 15.76 11.45
C ASP A 42 -5.44 14.27 11.41
N ALA A 43 -4.45 13.39 11.69
CA ALA A 43 -4.65 11.95 11.74
C ALA A 43 -5.66 11.55 12.82
N ALA A 44 -5.59 12.13 14.00
CA ALA A 44 -6.55 11.88 15.08
C ALA A 44 -7.98 12.24 14.68
N ARG A 45 -8.18 13.40 14.09
CA ARG A 45 -9.49 13.85 13.58
C ARG A 45 -10.04 12.90 12.50
N MET A 46 -9.17 12.32 11.68
CA MET A 46 -9.57 11.32 10.68
C MET A 46 -9.91 9.97 11.35
N ALA A 47 -9.12 9.53 12.34
CA ALA A 47 -9.39 8.33 13.12
C ALA A 47 -10.72 8.40 13.89
N GLU A 48 -11.07 9.57 14.45
CA GLU A 48 -12.37 9.83 15.09
C GLU A 48 -13.55 9.63 14.14
N ARG A 49 -13.35 9.80 12.82
CA ARG A 49 -14.34 9.51 11.78
C ARG A 49 -14.38 8.03 11.36
N GLY A 50 -13.59 7.18 12.02
CA GLY A 50 -13.50 5.75 11.70
C GLY A 50 -12.59 5.44 10.51
N GLN A 51 -11.76 6.38 10.05
CA GLN A 51 -10.79 6.16 8.98
C GLN A 51 -9.56 5.40 9.49
N GLN A 52 -9.08 4.43 8.73
CA GLN A 52 -7.85 3.70 8.99
C GLN A 52 -6.67 4.41 8.31
N LEU A 53 -5.66 4.76 9.09
CA LEU A 53 -4.53 5.56 8.63
C LEU A 53 -3.24 4.77 8.69
N LEU A 54 -2.40 4.94 7.67
CA LEU A 54 -1.05 4.40 7.61
C LEU A 54 -0.11 5.52 7.14
N ILE A 55 1.03 5.66 7.80
CA ILE A 55 2.04 6.67 7.45
C ILE A 55 3.26 5.97 6.86
N VAL A 56 3.68 6.39 5.65
CA VAL A 56 4.96 5.99 5.08
C VAL A 56 5.93 7.15 5.27
N SER A 57 6.86 6.99 6.22
CA SER A 57 7.73 8.07 6.68
C SER A 57 9.15 7.85 6.22
N SER A 58 9.74 8.88 5.61
CA SER A 58 11.19 9.01 5.45
C SER A 58 11.79 9.73 6.66
N GLY A 59 13.12 9.87 6.68
CA GLY A 59 13.82 10.71 7.66
C GLY A 59 14.84 9.96 8.52
N ALA A 60 14.83 8.64 8.55
CA ALA A 60 15.76 7.85 9.35
C ALA A 60 17.23 8.20 9.07
N VAL A 61 17.64 8.21 7.79
CA VAL A 61 19.02 8.59 7.41
C VAL A 61 19.37 10.01 7.87
N ALA A 62 18.46 10.97 7.75
CA ALA A 62 18.70 12.37 8.15
C ALA A 62 18.95 12.48 9.67
N LEU A 63 18.08 11.87 10.47
CA LEU A 63 18.19 11.87 11.94
C LEU A 63 19.43 11.11 12.42
N GLY A 64 19.70 9.93 11.83
CA GLY A 64 20.84 9.11 12.23
C GLY A 64 22.18 9.69 11.81
N ARG A 65 22.24 10.38 10.68
CA ARG A 65 23.41 11.09 10.20
C ARG A 65 23.98 12.04 11.27
N ARG A 66 23.11 12.82 11.88
CA ARG A 66 23.47 13.70 12.98
C ARG A 66 23.92 12.89 14.20
N ARG A 67 23.15 11.88 14.59
CA ARG A 67 23.46 11.02 15.74
C ARG A 67 24.85 10.41 15.67
N LEU A 68 25.29 10.06 14.46
CA LEU A 68 26.59 9.44 14.19
C LEU A 68 27.69 10.47 13.83
N GLY A 69 27.40 11.78 13.82
CA GLY A 69 28.39 12.80 13.49
C GLY A 69 28.93 12.75 12.06
N LEU A 70 28.15 12.22 11.09
CA LEU A 70 28.61 11.97 9.72
C LEU A 70 28.70 13.23 8.83
N GLY A 71 28.41 14.41 9.36
CA GLY A 71 28.51 15.68 8.64
C GLY A 71 27.63 15.77 7.39
N ARG A 72 27.85 16.80 6.53
CA ARG A 72 27.01 17.05 5.32
C ARG A 72 27.57 16.41 4.03
N ARG A 73 28.69 15.72 4.07
CA ARG A 73 29.30 15.07 2.89
C ARG A 73 28.39 13.96 2.33
N PRO A 74 28.48 13.63 1.04
CA PRO A 74 27.83 12.43 0.52
C PRO A 74 28.21 11.19 1.31
N LEU A 75 27.23 10.33 1.62
CA LEU A 75 27.46 9.08 2.32
C LEU A 75 27.53 7.94 1.29
N ASP A 76 28.46 7.01 1.52
CA ASP A 76 28.43 5.70 0.84
C ASP A 76 27.32 4.80 1.37
N LEU A 77 27.10 3.65 0.73
CA LEU A 77 26.00 2.75 1.10
C LEU A 77 26.09 2.28 2.56
N PRO A 78 27.24 1.75 3.07
CA PRO A 78 27.34 1.34 4.46
C PRO A 78 27.08 2.49 5.46
N GLN A 79 27.52 3.70 5.15
CA GLN A 79 27.25 4.88 5.98
C GLN A 79 25.77 5.26 5.98
N LYS A 80 25.06 5.16 4.83
CA LYS A 80 23.62 5.36 4.74
C LYS A 80 22.87 4.32 5.57
N GLN A 81 23.25 3.04 5.45
CA GLN A 81 22.66 1.95 6.24
C GLN A 81 22.87 2.14 7.73
N ALA A 82 24.08 2.49 8.17
CA ALA A 82 24.39 2.78 9.57
C ALA A 82 23.57 4.01 10.07
N ALA A 83 23.49 5.06 9.27
CA ALA A 83 22.67 6.23 9.60
C ALA A 83 21.19 5.87 9.70
N ALA A 84 20.66 5.08 8.76
CA ALA A 84 19.27 4.60 8.82
C ALA A 84 19.01 3.80 10.08
N ALA A 85 19.91 2.85 10.44
CA ALA A 85 19.79 2.05 11.66
C ALA A 85 19.75 2.92 12.92
N ALA A 86 20.67 3.88 13.04
CA ALA A 86 20.73 4.78 14.21
C ALA A 86 19.55 5.77 14.25
N GLY A 87 19.05 6.20 13.10
CA GLY A 87 17.99 7.20 12.99
C GLY A 87 16.59 6.61 13.04
N GLN A 88 16.41 5.33 12.71
CA GLN A 88 15.08 4.70 12.68
C GLN A 88 14.44 4.68 14.08
N SER A 89 15.20 4.44 15.13
CA SER A 89 14.71 4.50 16.51
C SER A 89 14.29 5.92 16.92
N LEU A 90 15.04 6.95 16.46
CA LEU A 90 14.70 8.34 16.72
C LEU A 90 13.43 8.76 15.97
N LEU A 91 13.30 8.29 14.71
CA LEU A 91 12.13 8.53 13.88
C LEU A 91 10.87 7.92 14.52
N MET A 92 10.96 6.64 14.92
CA MET A 92 9.82 5.95 15.54
C MET A 92 9.39 6.63 16.83
N ARG A 93 10.35 6.96 17.70
CA ARG A 93 10.07 7.69 18.94
C ARG A 93 9.39 9.03 18.68
N ALA A 94 9.81 9.76 17.66
CA ALA A 94 9.19 11.04 17.33
C ALA A 94 7.72 10.90 16.90
N TRP A 95 7.39 9.82 16.18
CA TRP A 95 6.01 9.49 15.80
C TRP A 95 5.18 9.04 17.01
N GLU A 96 5.72 8.20 17.90
CA GLU A 96 5.07 7.77 19.14
C GLU A 96 4.72 8.98 20.01
N GLU A 97 5.71 9.84 20.30
CA GLU A 97 5.52 11.08 21.08
C GLU A 97 4.49 12.04 20.45
N ALA A 98 4.36 12.05 19.12
CA ALA A 98 3.41 12.91 18.44
C ALA A 98 1.97 12.33 18.43
N LEU A 99 1.79 11.00 18.44
CA LEU A 99 0.50 10.31 18.44
C LEU A 99 -0.07 10.09 19.85
N GLU A 100 0.81 9.96 20.85
CA GLU A 100 0.44 9.70 22.26
C GLU A 100 -0.63 10.68 22.82
N PRO A 101 -0.58 12.01 22.55
CA PRO A 101 -1.60 12.96 23.07
C PRO A 101 -3.00 12.70 22.54
N PHE A 102 -3.15 11.88 21.50
CA PHE A 102 -4.43 11.55 20.85
C PHE A 102 -4.89 10.12 21.14
N ASP A 103 -4.21 9.41 22.05
CA ASP A 103 -4.49 7.99 22.36
C ASP A 103 -4.41 7.08 21.12
N LEU A 104 -3.52 7.42 20.18
CA LEU A 104 -3.24 6.64 18.98
C LEU A 104 -1.91 5.89 19.16
N ALA A 105 -1.99 4.57 19.14
CA ALA A 105 -0.79 3.73 19.16
C ALA A 105 -0.10 3.74 17.80
N ALA A 106 1.23 3.80 17.80
CA ALA A 106 2.05 3.65 16.61
C ALA A 106 2.70 2.26 16.57
N ALA A 107 2.90 1.69 15.38
CA ALA A 107 3.64 0.45 15.19
C ALA A 107 4.62 0.57 14.03
N GLN A 108 5.90 0.24 14.28
CA GLN A 108 6.91 0.24 13.23
C GLN A 108 6.77 -0.96 12.31
N VAL A 109 6.78 -0.70 10.98
CA VAL A 109 6.85 -1.76 9.96
C VAL A 109 7.94 -1.39 8.95
N LEU A 110 8.97 -2.21 8.86
CA LEU A 110 10.06 -2.02 7.91
C LEU A 110 9.95 -3.01 6.77
N LEU A 111 9.90 -2.49 5.55
CA LEU A 111 9.72 -3.27 4.33
C LEU A 111 10.88 -3.04 3.36
N THR A 112 11.23 -4.09 2.63
CA THR A 112 12.09 -4.02 1.45
C THR A 112 11.24 -4.12 0.19
N ARG A 113 11.86 -3.92 -0.97
CA ARG A 113 11.20 -4.14 -2.27
C ARG A 113 10.68 -5.57 -2.39
N ASP A 114 11.47 -6.56 -1.96
CA ASP A 114 11.08 -7.97 -2.00
C ASP A 114 9.81 -8.26 -1.19
N ASP A 115 9.60 -7.56 -0.06
CA ASP A 115 8.42 -7.73 0.77
C ASP A 115 7.13 -7.26 0.07
N THR A 116 7.26 -6.47 -0.99
CA THR A 116 6.13 -6.00 -1.79
C THR A 116 6.04 -6.66 -3.17
N GLU A 117 7.06 -7.41 -3.61
CA GLU A 117 7.10 -8.07 -4.91
C GLU A 117 7.02 -9.60 -4.79
N VAL A 118 7.63 -10.18 -3.74
CA VAL A 118 7.61 -11.62 -3.48
C VAL A 118 6.31 -12.01 -2.77
N ARG A 119 5.54 -12.86 -3.39
CA ARG A 119 4.15 -13.15 -3.03
C ARG A 119 3.90 -13.50 -1.56
N HIS A 120 4.61 -14.50 -1.02
CA HIS A 120 4.39 -14.92 0.37
C HIS A 120 4.75 -13.81 1.37
N ARG A 121 5.80 -13.01 1.09
CA ARG A 121 6.19 -11.85 1.90
C ARG A 121 5.12 -10.75 1.85
N TRP A 122 4.60 -10.49 0.64
CA TRP A 122 3.51 -9.54 0.42
C TRP A 122 2.26 -9.89 1.24
N LEU A 123 1.84 -11.19 1.23
CA LEU A 123 0.68 -11.64 2.00
C LEU A 123 0.90 -11.52 3.51
N ASN A 124 2.08 -11.87 4.01
CA ASN A 124 2.41 -11.72 5.42
C ASN A 124 2.43 -10.24 5.84
N GLY A 125 3.04 -9.37 5.03
CA GLY A 125 3.02 -7.92 5.25
C GLY A 125 1.59 -7.36 5.25
N LYS A 126 0.76 -7.78 4.28
CA LYS A 126 -0.65 -7.41 4.21
C LYS A 126 -1.40 -7.83 5.47
N ALA A 127 -1.28 -9.09 5.91
CA ALA A 127 -1.97 -9.60 7.09
C ALA A 127 -1.57 -8.83 8.35
N THR A 128 -0.29 -8.51 8.51
CA THR A 128 0.20 -7.70 9.64
C THR A 128 -0.38 -6.29 9.61
N LEU A 129 -0.35 -5.61 8.46
CA LEU A 129 -0.89 -4.26 8.31
C LEU A 129 -2.41 -4.23 8.51
N ASP A 130 -3.15 -5.19 7.96
CA ASP A 130 -4.60 -5.31 8.15
C ASP A 130 -4.95 -5.53 9.64
N THR A 131 -4.16 -6.32 10.35
CA THR A 131 -4.35 -6.56 11.80
C THR A 131 -4.11 -5.27 12.59
N LEU A 132 -3.00 -4.55 12.34
CA LEU A 132 -2.71 -3.28 13.01
C LEU A 132 -3.82 -2.25 12.78
N LEU A 133 -4.24 -2.08 11.51
CA LEU A 133 -5.33 -1.17 11.15
C LEU A 133 -6.66 -1.58 11.79
N GLY A 134 -6.93 -2.89 11.90
CA GLY A 134 -8.12 -3.43 12.56
C GLY A 134 -8.14 -3.18 14.07
N LEU A 135 -6.97 -3.09 14.69
CA LEU A 135 -6.78 -2.75 16.11
C LEU A 135 -6.78 -1.23 16.38
N GLY A 136 -6.95 -0.38 15.36
CA GLY A 136 -6.89 1.07 15.49
C GLY A 136 -5.48 1.64 15.67
N VAL A 137 -4.46 0.82 15.41
CA VAL A 137 -3.05 1.24 15.46
C VAL A 137 -2.68 1.97 14.16
N VAL A 138 -1.84 2.99 14.23
CA VAL A 138 -1.28 3.69 13.07
C VAL A 138 0.06 3.06 12.69
N PRO A 139 0.16 2.26 11.61
CA PRO A 139 1.43 1.74 11.16
C PRO A 139 2.31 2.87 10.62
N ILE A 140 3.55 2.91 11.09
CA ILE A 140 4.61 3.79 10.58
C ILE A 140 5.55 2.92 9.74
N VAL A 141 5.37 3.01 8.43
CA VAL A 141 6.12 2.19 7.46
C VAL A 141 7.33 2.99 6.96
N ASN A 142 8.46 2.32 6.84
CA ASN A 142 9.65 2.84 6.16
C ASN A 142 10.34 1.72 5.37
N GLU A 143 11.24 2.09 4.47
CA GLU A 143 12.16 1.14 3.86
C GLU A 143 13.12 0.56 4.92
N ASN A 144 13.39 -0.73 4.85
CA ASN A 144 14.43 -1.36 5.67
C ASN A 144 15.81 -1.11 5.05
N ASP A 145 16.26 0.13 5.16
CA ASP A 145 17.54 0.59 4.62
C ASP A 145 18.74 -0.22 5.13
N THR A 146 18.61 -0.91 6.28
CA THR A 146 19.74 -1.66 6.89
C THR A 146 20.17 -2.88 6.09
N VAL A 147 19.25 -3.45 5.30
CA VAL A 147 19.48 -4.65 4.47
C VAL A 147 19.24 -4.37 2.98
N ALA A 148 18.74 -3.19 2.62
CA ALA A 148 18.52 -2.82 1.23
C ALA A 148 19.85 -2.50 0.54
N THR A 149 20.12 -3.16 -0.60
CA THR A 149 21.25 -2.85 -1.50
C THR A 149 20.80 -1.88 -2.61
N GLU A 150 21.74 -1.36 -3.41
CA GLU A 150 21.38 -0.41 -4.48
C GLU A 150 20.44 -1.03 -5.52
N GLU A 151 20.52 -2.36 -5.74
CA GLU A 151 19.70 -3.11 -6.69
C GLU A 151 18.27 -3.34 -6.20
N ILE A 152 18.08 -3.52 -4.88
CA ILE A 152 16.78 -3.87 -4.28
C ILE A 152 16.12 -2.72 -3.50
N ARG A 153 16.72 -1.53 -3.56
CA ARG A 153 16.23 -0.34 -2.88
C ARG A 153 15.11 0.34 -3.66
N TYR A 154 14.09 0.84 -2.98
CA TYR A 154 13.07 1.68 -3.59
C TYR A 154 13.64 2.98 -4.14
N GLY A 155 14.64 3.55 -3.45
CA GLY A 155 15.24 4.83 -3.79
C GLY A 155 14.42 6.04 -3.37
N ASP A 156 13.09 5.91 -3.34
CA ASP A 156 12.18 6.89 -2.77
C ASP A 156 10.96 6.21 -2.13
N ASN A 157 10.44 6.81 -1.07
CA ASN A 157 9.28 6.30 -0.35
C ASN A 157 7.93 6.59 -1.06
N ASP A 158 7.89 7.32 -2.18
CA ASP A 158 6.65 7.51 -2.95
C ASP A 158 6.21 6.17 -3.56
N ARG A 159 7.15 5.41 -4.14
CA ARG A 159 6.87 4.05 -4.68
C ARG A 159 6.51 3.05 -3.58
N LEU A 160 7.23 3.08 -2.45
CA LEU A 160 6.89 2.25 -1.30
C LEU A 160 5.47 2.55 -0.80
N ALA A 161 5.11 3.83 -0.68
CA ALA A 161 3.77 4.25 -0.26
C ALA A 161 2.68 3.74 -1.22
N ALA A 162 2.91 3.81 -2.53
CA ALA A 162 1.98 3.28 -3.51
C ALA A 162 1.84 1.74 -3.44
N ARG A 163 2.94 1.01 -3.22
CA ARG A 163 2.91 -0.45 -3.02
C ARG A 163 2.20 -0.84 -1.73
N VAL A 164 2.42 -0.08 -0.66
CA VAL A 164 1.71 -0.28 0.60
C VAL A 164 0.22 0.04 0.45
N ALA A 165 -0.13 1.13 -0.26
CA ALA A 165 -1.53 1.45 -0.57
C ALA A 165 -2.21 0.33 -1.37
N GLN A 166 -1.53 -0.24 -2.37
CA GLN A 166 -1.98 -1.42 -3.10
C GLN A 166 -2.16 -2.63 -2.16
N MET A 167 -1.19 -2.88 -1.27
CA MET A 167 -1.18 -4.02 -0.36
C MET A 167 -2.38 -4.03 0.58
N ILE A 168 -2.74 -2.89 1.16
CA ILE A 168 -3.85 -2.78 2.11
C ILE A 168 -5.19 -2.42 1.43
N GLY A 169 -5.23 -2.26 0.11
CA GLY A 169 -6.43 -1.81 -0.61
C GLY A 169 -6.88 -0.43 -0.15
N ALA A 170 -5.96 0.54 -0.10
CA ALA A 170 -6.27 1.91 0.30
C ALA A 170 -7.15 2.61 -0.75
N ASP A 171 -8.06 3.46 -0.28
CA ASP A 171 -8.88 4.31 -1.14
C ASP A 171 -8.12 5.53 -1.63
N LEU A 172 -7.20 6.04 -0.79
CA LEU A 172 -6.48 7.28 -1.03
C LEU A 172 -5.01 7.19 -0.59
N LEU A 173 -4.12 7.63 -1.47
CA LEU A 173 -2.72 7.92 -1.20
C LEU A 173 -2.51 9.44 -1.19
N VAL A 174 -2.03 10.00 -0.09
CA VAL A 174 -1.66 11.42 0.02
C VAL A 174 -0.15 11.54 -0.02
N LEU A 175 0.39 12.20 -1.04
CA LEU A 175 1.81 12.51 -1.19
C LEU A 175 2.06 13.94 -0.69
N LEU A 176 2.55 14.06 0.54
CA LEU A 176 3.00 15.34 1.09
C LEU A 176 4.35 15.72 0.49
N SER A 177 4.38 16.85 -0.20
CA SER A 177 5.49 17.30 -1.05
C SER A 177 5.91 18.73 -0.72
N ASP A 178 6.99 19.19 -1.33
CA ASP A 178 7.42 20.59 -1.37
C ASP A 178 6.66 21.41 -2.44
N VAL A 179 5.81 20.77 -3.24
CA VAL A 179 4.94 21.40 -4.23
C VAL A 179 3.48 21.06 -3.95
N ASP A 180 2.57 21.92 -4.41
CA ASP A 180 1.13 21.81 -4.17
C ASP A 180 0.37 21.08 -5.29
N GLY A 181 1.08 20.38 -6.19
CA GLY A 181 0.48 19.60 -7.25
C GLY A 181 1.36 19.48 -8.48
N LEU A 182 0.81 18.88 -9.55
CA LEU A 182 1.41 18.78 -10.86
C LEU A 182 1.03 20.00 -11.69
N TYR A 183 2.03 20.59 -12.38
CA TYR A 183 1.87 21.71 -13.28
C TYR A 183 2.19 21.31 -14.73
N THR A 184 1.63 22.06 -15.69
CA THR A 184 1.90 21.86 -17.12
C THR A 184 3.37 22.10 -17.51
N ALA A 185 4.13 22.80 -16.66
CA ALA A 185 5.58 23.00 -16.71
C ALA A 185 6.06 23.39 -15.31
N ASP A 186 7.37 23.48 -15.09
CA ASP A 186 7.92 23.95 -13.79
C ASP A 186 7.53 25.43 -13.55
N PRO A 187 6.68 25.73 -12.54
CA PRO A 187 6.22 27.10 -12.28
C PRO A 187 7.34 28.05 -11.85
N ARG A 188 8.49 27.52 -11.41
CA ARG A 188 9.67 28.33 -11.03
C ARG A 188 10.39 28.89 -12.28
N VAL A 189 10.22 28.22 -13.41
CA VAL A 189 10.89 28.56 -14.68
C VAL A 189 9.89 29.16 -15.68
N ASN A 190 8.65 28.67 -15.69
CA ASN A 190 7.60 29.12 -16.60
C ASN A 190 6.42 29.74 -15.81
N PRO A 191 6.29 31.09 -15.79
CA PRO A 191 5.18 31.76 -15.10
C PRO A 191 3.80 31.47 -15.67
N ALA A 192 3.72 30.96 -16.92
CA ALA A 192 2.46 30.54 -17.54
C ALA A 192 2.04 29.11 -17.17
N ALA A 193 2.84 28.39 -16.39
CA ALA A 193 2.51 27.06 -15.93
C ALA A 193 1.21 27.06 -15.12
N ARG A 194 0.32 26.14 -15.45
CA ARG A 194 -0.96 25.97 -14.74
C ARG A 194 -0.97 24.64 -14.01
N ARG A 195 -1.48 24.65 -12.77
CA ARG A 195 -1.68 23.41 -12.03
C ARG A 195 -2.83 22.60 -12.65
N LEU A 196 -2.66 21.29 -12.68
CA LEU A 196 -3.71 20.33 -13.02
C LEU A 196 -4.43 19.95 -11.73
N ASP A 197 -5.68 20.39 -11.58
CA ASP A 197 -6.44 20.13 -10.36
C ASP A 197 -6.91 18.68 -10.26
N VAL A 198 -7.35 18.08 -11.38
CA VAL A 198 -7.82 16.69 -11.49
C VAL A 198 -7.23 16.04 -12.74
N ILE A 199 -6.77 14.83 -12.59
CA ILE A 199 -6.21 13.98 -13.66
C ILE A 199 -6.96 12.64 -13.60
N SER A 200 -7.77 12.36 -14.61
CA SER A 200 -8.52 11.09 -14.68
C SER A 200 -7.68 9.96 -15.29
N GLU A 201 -6.71 10.29 -16.16
CA GLU A 201 -5.81 9.32 -16.78
C GLU A 201 -4.39 9.87 -16.88
N LEU A 202 -3.41 9.06 -16.46
CA LEU A 202 -1.98 9.38 -16.59
C LEU A 202 -1.49 9.03 -17.99
N THR A 203 -1.68 9.97 -18.95
CA THR A 203 -1.18 9.81 -20.31
C THR A 203 0.32 10.12 -20.41
N PRO A 204 1.00 9.66 -21.49
CA PRO A 204 2.42 10.00 -21.71
C PRO A 204 2.68 11.51 -21.75
N GLU A 205 1.72 12.32 -22.24
CA GLU A 205 1.82 13.77 -22.29
C GLU A 205 1.84 14.38 -20.88
N ILE A 206 0.99 13.86 -19.97
CA ILE A 206 0.95 14.29 -18.56
C ILE A 206 2.24 13.87 -17.84
N GLU A 207 2.76 12.68 -18.13
CA GLU A 207 4.05 12.25 -17.57
C GLU A 207 5.23 13.10 -18.04
N ALA A 208 5.20 13.55 -19.30
CA ALA A 208 6.22 14.44 -19.84
C ALA A 208 6.24 15.83 -19.15
N MET A 209 5.11 16.30 -18.59
CA MET A 209 5.02 17.55 -17.82
C MET A 209 5.82 17.50 -16.51
N ALA A 210 6.10 16.32 -15.97
CA ALA A 210 6.90 16.14 -14.73
C ALA A 210 8.40 16.48 -14.90
N GLY A 211 8.82 16.97 -16.05
CA GLY A 211 10.20 17.33 -16.38
C GLY A 211 10.83 16.28 -17.28
N GLY A 212 10.77 16.53 -18.60
CA GLY A 212 11.37 15.69 -19.63
C GLY A 212 12.89 15.61 -19.47
N SER A 213 13.50 14.63 -20.06
CA SER A 213 14.89 14.19 -20.15
C SER A 213 15.43 13.29 -19.04
N ASN A 214 14.98 13.38 -17.77
CA ASN A 214 15.41 12.45 -16.72
C ASN A 214 14.36 11.37 -16.38
N ALA A 215 13.13 11.48 -16.89
CA ALA A 215 12.09 10.47 -16.70
C ALA A 215 12.43 9.13 -17.38
N ALA A 216 13.13 9.17 -18.53
CA ALA A 216 13.57 7.97 -19.25
C ALA A 216 14.75 7.23 -18.60
N ALA A 217 15.49 7.89 -17.70
CA ALA A 217 16.67 7.30 -17.04
C ALA A 217 16.38 6.61 -15.70
N GLY A 218 15.14 6.69 -15.17
CA GLY A 218 14.77 6.03 -13.91
C GLY A 218 15.53 6.52 -12.66
N VAL A 219 16.31 7.58 -12.78
CA VAL A 219 17.26 8.06 -11.76
C VAL A 219 16.91 9.50 -11.38
N GLY A 220 15.82 9.63 -10.61
CA GLY A 220 15.46 10.89 -9.95
C GLY A 220 14.99 10.59 -8.55
N VAL A 221 15.88 10.66 -7.57
CA VAL A 221 15.52 10.52 -6.16
C VAL A 221 14.55 11.64 -5.79
N GLY A 222 13.25 11.31 -5.68
CA GLY A 222 12.24 12.14 -5.04
C GLY A 222 11.62 13.29 -5.84
N GLY A 223 11.73 13.36 -7.18
CA GLY A 223 11.09 14.38 -8.00
C GLY A 223 9.63 14.12 -8.36
N MET A 224 9.01 15.01 -9.19
CA MET A 224 7.64 14.83 -9.67
C MET A 224 7.44 13.52 -10.46
N GLY A 225 8.45 13.08 -11.23
CA GLY A 225 8.42 11.79 -11.94
C GLY A 225 8.23 10.57 -11.00
N ALA A 226 8.87 10.58 -9.83
CA ALA A 226 8.67 9.54 -8.81
C ALA A 226 7.23 9.55 -8.29
N LYS A 227 6.64 10.72 -8.08
CA LYS A 227 5.24 10.87 -7.64
C LYS A 227 4.24 10.37 -8.68
N LEU A 228 4.49 10.64 -9.96
CA LEU A 228 3.66 10.12 -11.05
C LEU A 228 3.80 8.60 -11.21
N THR A 229 5.01 8.05 -11.02
CA THR A 229 5.22 6.60 -10.97
C THR A 229 4.43 5.96 -9.81
N ALA A 230 4.48 6.57 -8.63
CA ALA A 230 3.69 6.13 -7.48
C ALA A 230 2.18 6.23 -7.73
N ALA A 231 1.73 7.36 -8.31
CA ALA A 231 0.33 7.56 -8.65
C ALA A 231 -0.17 6.54 -9.69
N ARG A 232 0.66 6.15 -10.68
CA ARG A 232 0.33 5.09 -11.64
C ARG A 232 0.14 3.73 -10.96
N ILE A 233 1.01 3.38 -10.00
CA ILE A 233 0.86 2.15 -9.20
C ILE A 233 -0.45 2.19 -8.40
N ALA A 234 -0.72 3.30 -7.71
CA ALA A 234 -1.92 3.50 -6.93
C ALA A 234 -3.19 3.45 -7.81
N GLN A 235 -3.19 4.14 -8.96
CA GLN A 235 -4.29 4.16 -9.92
C GLN A 235 -4.63 2.74 -10.42
N GLY A 236 -3.59 1.94 -10.76
CA GLY A 236 -3.76 0.54 -11.16
C GLY A 236 -4.29 -0.36 -10.04
N ALA A 237 -4.12 0.05 -8.79
CA ALA A 237 -4.68 -0.64 -7.62
C ALA A 237 -6.07 -0.10 -7.19
N GLY A 238 -6.66 0.82 -7.96
CA GLY A 238 -7.94 1.43 -7.62
C GLY A 238 -7.86 2.49 -6.51
N CYS A 239 -6.67 2.95 -6.17
CA CYS A 239 -6.41 3.95 -5.14
C CYS A 239 -6.21 5.32 -5.80
N ALA A 240 -6.95 6.33 -5.36
CA ALA A 240 -6.73 7.71 -5.78
C ALA A 240 -5.42 8.25 -5.20
N THR A 241 -4.84 9.26 -5.86
CA THR A 241 -3.64 9.94 -5.32
C THR A 241 -3.87 11.44 -5.24
N VAL A 242 -3.56 12.03 -4.09
CA VAL A 242 -3.52 13.48 -3.89
C VAL A 242 -2.06 13.91 -3.70
N ILE A 243 -1.60 14.86 -4.51
CA ILE A 243 -0.30 15.53 -4.35
C ILE A 243 -0.58 16.93 -3.79
N THR A 244 -0.03 17.24 -2.62
CA THR A 244 -0.24 18.53 -1.96
C THR A 244 0.99 18.99 -1.19
N HIS A 245 1.02 20.30 -0.86
CA HIS A 245 2.13 20.90 -0.14
C HIS A 245 2.13 20.48 1.32
N GLY A 246 3.19 19.77 1.75
CA GLY A 246 3.31 19.17 3.08
C GLY A 246 3.78 20.10 4.19
N ARG A 247 4.43 21.26 3.87
CA ARG A 247 4.97 22.19 4.88
C ARG A 247 3.92 23.14 5.49
N ARG A 248 2.64 22.93 5.17
CA ARG A 248 1.54 23.70 5.77
C ARG A 248 1.25 23.17 7.17
N ASP A 249 0.78 24.07 8.03
CA ASP A 249 0.15 23.66 9.29
C ASP A 249 -1.10 22.85 8.96
N ALA A 250 -1.24 21.67 9.59
CA ALA A 250 -2.36 20.75 9.37
C ALA A 250 -2.62 20.46 7.87
N PRO A 251 -1.69 19.78 7.14
CA PRO A 251 -1.74 19.70 5.69
C PRO A 251 -2.95 18.91 5.14
N LEU A 252 -3.47 17.93 5.90
CA LEU A 252 -4.65 17.18 5.49
C LEU A 252 -5.92 18.00 5.68
N ARG A 253 -6.03 18.73 6.78
CA ARG A 253 -7.12 19.67 7.01
C ARG A 253 -7.13 20.77 5.94
N ALA A 254 -5.96 21.28 5.58
CA ALA A 254 -5.86 22.26 4.51
C ALA A 254 -6.46 21.76 3.18
N VAL A 255 -6.24 20.48 2.80
CA VAL A 255 -6.88 19.87 1.63
C VAL A 255 -8.41 19.78 1.81
N GLU A 256 -8.89 19.39 2.99
CA GLU A 256 -10.33 19.37 3.29
C GLU A 256 -10.98 20.75 3.20
N ASP A 257 -10.24 21.80 3.55
CA ASP A 257 -10.65 23.20 3.47
C ASP A 257 -10.46 23.82 2.07
N GLY A 258 -9.99 23.02 1.10
CA GLY A 258 -9.89 23.44 -0.31
C GLY A 258 -8.53 23.97 -0.73
N ALA A 259 -7.46 23.69 0.05
CA ALA A 259 -6.11 24.05 -0.37
C ALA A 259 -5.73 23.42 -1.71
N ALA A 260 -4.82 24.10 -2.40
CA ALA A 260 -4.27 23.68 -3.69
C ALA A 260 -3.68 22.26 -3.63
N CYS A 261 -4.10 21.39 -4.55
CA CYS A 261 -3.60 20.03 -4.72
C CYS A 261 -3.90 19.53 -6.14
N THR A 262 -3.25 18.45 -6.55
CA THR A 262 -3.63 17.67 -7.72
C THR A 262 -4.22 16.35 -7.26
N LEU A 263 -5.43 16.03 -7.72
CA LEU A 263 -6.07 14.75 -7.55
C LEU A 263 -5.86 13.91 -8.81
N ILE A 264 -5.36 12.69 -8.65
CA ILE A 264 -5.29 11.67 -9.70
C ILE A 264 -6.30 10.59 -9.35
N GLU A 265 -7.31 10.43 -10.21
CA GLU A 265 -8.42 9.51 -9.98
C GLU A 265 -8.07 8.07 -10.33
N PRO A 266 -8.58 7.06 -9.61
CA PRO A 266 -8.49 5.67 -10.01
C PRO A 266 -9.54 5.35 -11.08
N SER A 267 -9.25 4.38 -11.95
CA SER A 267 -10.23 3.89 -12.93
C SER A 267 -11.21 2.87 -12.36
N LEU A 268 -10.89 2.25 -11.23
CA LEU A 268 -11.67 1.19 -10.55
C LEU A 268 -11.64 1.43 -9.03
N SER A 269 -12.53 0.74 -8.30
CA SER A 269 -12.39 0.65 -6.84
C SER A 269 -11.24 -0.29 -6.47
N PRO A 270 -10.62 -0.15 -5.26
CA PRO A 270 -9.54 -1.03 -4.82
C PRO A 270 -9.91 -2.53 -4.86
N SER A 271 -11.13 -2.88 -4.45
CA SER A 271 -11.61 -4.26 -4.49
C SER A 271 -11.77 -4.80 -5.92
N ALA A 272 -12.26 -3.96 -6.84
CA ALA A 272 -12.39 -4.35 -8.25
C ALA A 272 -11.02 -4.52 -8.92
N ALA A 273 -10.09 -3.60 -8.68
CA ALA A 273 -8.72 -3.68 -9.17
C ALA A 273 -8.00 -4.93 -8.65
N TYR A 274 -8.17 -5.24 -7.36
CA TYR A 274 -7.59 -6.44 -6.76
C TYR A 274 -8.15 -7.74 -7.36
N LYS A 275 -9.46 -7.82 -7.54
CA LYS A 275 -10.11 -8.96 -8.20
C LYS A 275 -9.69 -9.10 -9.66
N GLN A 276 -9.57 -7.99 -10.39
CA GLN A 276 -9.06 -7.99 -11.76
C GLN A 276 -7.61 -8.49 -11.84
N TRP A 277 -6.77 -8.11 -10.87
CA TRP A 277 -5.40 -8.59 -10.77
C TRP A 277 -5.35 -10.10 -10.50
N ILE A 278 -6.18 -10.64 -9.58
CA ILE A 278 -6.30 -12.10 -9.35
C ILE A 278 -6.72 -12.81 -10.64
N ALA A 279 -7.71 -12.27 -11.36
CA ALA A 279 -8.23 -12.89 -12.59
C ALA A 279 -7.22 -12.91 -13.73
N GLY A 280 -6.41 -11.85 -13.89
CA GLY A 280 -5.64 -11.64 -15.12
C GLY A 280 -4.12 -11.76 -14.99
N SER A 281 -3.56 -11.50 -13.80
CA SER A 281 -2.11 -11.31 -13.65
C SER A 281 -1.38 -12.51 -13.06
N LEU A 282 -2.08 -13.52 -12.56
CA LEU A 282 -1.49 -14.66 -11.86
C LEU A 282 -1.65 -15.95 -12.69
N ALA A 283 -0.52 -16.61 -12.98
CA ALA A 283 -0.52 -17.96 -13.49
C ALA A 283 -0.92 -18.93 -12.36
N PRO A 284 -2.02 -19.70 -12.50
CA PRO A 284 -2.42 -20.67 -11.49
C PRO A 284 -1.36 -21.77 -11.34
N GLN A 285 -1.03 -22.12 -10.09
CA GLN A 285 -0.05 -23.17 -9.75
C GLN A 285 -0.73 -24.52 -9.47
N GLY A 286 -2.07 -24.53 -9.42
CA GLY A 286 -2.88 -25.73 -9.22
C GLY A 286 -4.35 -25.45 -9.40
N SER A 287 -5.18 -26.45 -9.06
CA SER A 287 -6.63 -26.37 -9.14
C SER A 287 -7.32 -27.08 -7.98
N LEU A 288 -8.52 -26.58 -7.65
CA LEU A 288 -9.44 -27.13 -6.67
C LEU A 288 -10.75 -27.45 -7.38
N THR A 289 -11.10 -28.74 -7.50
CA THR A 289 -12.43 -29.12 -8.00
C THR A 289 -13.42 -29.10 -6.85
N VAL A 290 -14.54 -28.41 -7.02
CA VAL A 290 -15.56 -28.21 -5.99
C VAL A 290 -16.90 -28.85 -6.36
N ASP A 291 -17.75 -29.13 -5.38
CA ASP A 291 -19.09 -29.65 -5.64
C ASP A 291 -20.08 -28.56 -6.06
N SER A 292 -21.28 -28.96 -6.47
CA SER A 292 -22.33 -28.05 -6.96
C SER A 292 -22.85 -27.11 -5.86
N GLY A 293 -22.81 -27.51 -4.58
CA GLY A 293 -23.18 -26.66 -3.46
C GLY A 293 -22.19 -25.54 -3.27
N ALA A 294 -20.89 -25.84 -3.32
CA ALA A 294 -19.83 -24.85 -3.27
C ALA A 294 -19.90 -23.88 -4.47
N VAL A 295 -20.15 -24.39 -5.69
CA VAL A 295 -20.37 -23.52 -6.88
C VAL A 295 -21.48 -22.52 -6.63
N THR A 296 -22.60 -22.95 -6.05
CA THR A 296 -23.73 -22.06 -5.74
C THR A 296 -23.36 -21.02 -4.70
N ALA A 297 -22.66 -21.40 -3.62
CA ALA A 297 -22.19 -20.49 -2.56
C ALA A 297 -21.20 -19.46 -3.12
N LEU A 298 -20.25 -19.86 -3.97
CA LEU A 298 -19.32 -18.96 -4.63
C LEU A 298 -20.02 -17.92 -5.49
N TRP A 299 -21.04 -18.32 -6.26
CA TRP A 299 -21.83 -17.37 -7.04
C TRP A 299 -22.70 -16.43 -6.19
N ALA A 300 -22.96 -16.77 -4.91
CA ALA A 300 -23.59 -15.91 -3.94
C ALA A 300 -22.59 -14.95 -3.25
N GLY A 301 -21.30 -15.05 -3.56
CA GLY A 301 -20.24 -14.20 -2.99
C GLY A 301 -19.60 -14.76 -1.72
N GLU A 302 -19.86 -16.03 -1.40
CA GLU A 302 -19.29 -16.69 -0.21
C GLU A 302 -17.84 -17.15 -0.45
N SER A 303 -17.11 -17.37 0.64
CA SER A 303 -15.75 -17.93 0.63
C SER A 303 -15.78 -19.43 0.30
N LEU A 304 -14.69 -19.96 -0.28
CA LEU A 304 -14.52 -21.39 -0.48
C LEU A 304 -14.10 -22.07 0.82
N LEU A 305 -14.95 -22.91 1.35
CA LEU A 305 -14.68 -23.76 2.51
C LEU A 305 -14.06 -25.09 2.10
N PRO A 306 -13.24 -25.75 2.95
CA PRO A 306 -12.71 -27.08 2.66
C PRO A 306 -13.82 -28.11 2.40
N ALA A 307 -14.96 -27.99 3.06
CA ALA A 307 -16.11 -28.90 2.94
C ALA A 307 -16.64 -29.00 1.49
N GLY A 308 -16.50 -27.94 0.69
CA GLY A 308 -16.94 -27.91 -0.71
C GLY A 308 -15.92 -28.48 -1.70
N VAL A 309 -14.68 -28.74 -1.27
CA VAL A 309 -13.60 -29.22 -2.16
C VAL A 309 -13.62 -30.73 -2.27
N ARG A 310 -13.48 -31.25 -3.49
CA ARG A 310 -13.53 -32.69 -3.82
C ARG A 310 -12.21 -33.21 -4.40
N LYS A 311 -11.38 -32.35 -4.98
CA LYS A 311 -10.08 -32.70 -5.55
C LYS A 311 -9.12 -31.52 -5.46
N VAL A 312 -7.86 -31.81 -5.18
CA VAL A 312 -6.74 -30.88 -5.19
C VAL A 312 -5.72 -31.35 -6.22
N GLU A 313 -5.24 -30.49 -7.11
CA GLU A 313 -4.26 -30.81 -8.14
C GLU A 313 -3.20 -29.70 -8.26
N GLY A 314 -1.98 -30.08 -8.60
CA GLY A 314 -0.85 -29.16 -8.77
C GLY A 314 0.02 -29.05 -7.53
N ARG A 315 1.01 -28.14 -7.62
CA ARG A 315 1.94 -27.84 -6.53
C ARG A 315 1.86 -26.34 -6.25
N PHE A 316 1.16 -25.96 -5.24
CA PHE A 316 1.00 -24.57 -4.84
C PHE A 316 1.29 -24.42 -3.34
N GLY A 317 1.86 -23.29 -3.00
CA GLY A 317 2.07 -22.86 -1.63
C GLY A 317 0.93 -21.95 -1.15
N LYS A 318 0.98 -21.59 0.12
CA LYS A 318 0.12 -20.56 0.70
C LYS A 318 0.24 -19.25 -0.07
N GLY A 319 -0.89 -18.70 -0.50
CA GLY A 319 -0.98 -17.47 -1.26
C GLY A 319 -0.83 -17.62 -2.76
N ASP A 320 -0.53 -18.79 -3.27
CA ASP A 320 -0.50 -19.03 -4.71
C ASP A 320 -1.90 -19.00 -5.32
N ALA A 321 -1.97 -18.55 -6.58
CA ALA A 321 -3.20 -18.58 -7.32
C ALA A 321 -3.55 -19.99 -7.74
N VAL A 322 -4.81 -20.37 -7.52
CA VAL A 322 -5.37 -21.65 -7.95
C VAL A 322 -6.66 -21.45 -8.73
N LEU A 323 -6.93 -22.37 -9.66
CA LEU A 323 -8.22 -22.44 -10.34
C LEU A 323 -9.24 -23.12 -9.43
N VAL A 324 -10.46 -22.63 -9.43
CA VAL A 324 -11.61 -23.31 -8.84
C VAL A 324 -12.46 -23.83 -9.97
N LEU A 325 -12.61 -25.15 -10.04
CA LEU A 325 -13.29 -25.86 -11.12
C LEU A 325 -14.60 -26.48 -10.62
N ASP A 326 -15.65 -26.42 -11.43
CA ASP A 326 -16.87 -27.15 -11.17
C ASP A 326 -16.69 -28.67 -11.41
N PRO A 327 -17.68 -29.53 -11.09
CA PRO A 327 -17.57 -30.96 -11.30
C PRO A 327 -17.37 -31.37 -12.78
N SER A 328 -17.65 -30.49 -13.74
CA SER A 328 -17.40 -30.71 -15.17
C SER A 328 -16.02 -30.24 -15.64
N GLY A 329 -15.19 -29.69 -14.75
CA GLY A 329 -13.86 -29.16 -15.06
C GLY A 329 -13.85 -27.74 -15.62
N ARG A 330 -14.98 -27.03 -15.59
CA ARG A 330 -15.03 -25.60 -16.01
C ARG A 330 -14.58 -24.70 -14.91
N GLU A 331 -13.85 -23.64 -15.27
CA GLU A 331 -13.43 -22.59 -14.34
C GLU A 331 -14.65 -21.82 -13.81
N VAL A 332 -14.78 -21.78 -12.47
CA VAL A 332 -15.79 -21.01 -11.73
C VAL A 332 -15.18 -19.75 -11.16
N ALA A 333 -13.93 -19.85 -10.71
CA ALA A 333 -13.21 -18.76 -10.09
C ALA A 333 -11.69 -18.98 -10.17
N ARG A 334 -10.95 -17.90 -9.89
CA ARG A 334 -9.53 -17.93 -9.49
C ARG A 334 -9.40 -17.31 -8.12
N GLY A 335 -8.55 -17.87 -7.28
CA GLY A 335 -8.34 -17.34 -5.95
C GLY A 335 -7.00 -17.69 -5.36
N LEU A 336 -6.70 -17.11 -4.22
CA LEU A 336 -5.46 -17.29 -3.51
C LEU A 336 -5.67 -18.29 -2.38
N SER A 337 -4.95 -19.41 -2.46
CA SER A 337 -5.08 -20.46 -1.44
C SER A 337 -4.47 -20.02 -0.10
N ARG A 338 -5.17 -20.22 1.00
CA ARG A 338 -4.66 -20.00 2.36
C ARG A 338 -3.80 -21.14 2.87
N TYR A 339 -3.94 -22.30 2.27
CA TYR A 339 -3.22 -23.53 2.60
C TYR A 339 -2.40 -23.99 1.41
N ASP A 340 -1.29 -24.67 1.63
CA ASP A 340 -0.57 -25.31 0.56
C ASP A 340 -1.32 -26.55 0.00
N ALA A 341 -0.83 -27.14 -1.08
CA ALA A 341 -1.48 -28.25 -1.75
C ALA A 341 -1.64 -29.48 -0.83
N ALA A 342 -0.61 -29.80 -0.03
CA ALA A 342 -0.62 -30.96 0.85
C ALA A 342 -1.56 -30.77 2.06
N GLU A 343 -1.63 -29.55 2.57
CA GLU A 343 -2.55 -29.14 3.63
C GLU A 343 -4.00 -29.14 3.12
N ALA A 344 -4.22 -28.55 1.94
CA ALA A 344 -5.52 -28.51 1.27
C ALA A 344 -6.07 -29.93 1.01
N GLU A 345 -5.20 -30.87 0.61
CA GLU A 345 -5.54 -32.27 0.41
C GLU A 345 -6.00 -32.96 1.71
N LYS A 346 -5.34 -32.66 2.83
CA LYS A 346 -5.70 -33.22 4.15
C LYS A 346 -7.02 -32.71 4.69
N ILE A 347 -7.37 -31.45 4.39
CA ILE A 347 -8.59 -30.81 4.93
C ILE A 347 -9.76 -30.82 3.94
N MET A 348 -9.58 -31.19 2.68
CA MET A 348 -10.68 -31.25 1.70
C MET A 348 -11.82 -32.12 2.20
N GLY A 349 -13.04 -31.66 1.99
CA GLY A 349 -14.26 -32.34 2.45
C GLY A 349 -14.56 -32.21 3.93
N LEU A 350 -13.66 -31.63 4.73
CA LEU A 350 -13.84 -31.46 6.15
C LEU A 350 -14.58 -30.16 6.48
N ARG A 351 -15.24 -30.12 7.62
CA ARG A 351 -15.78 -28.89 8.19
C ARG A 351 -14.65 -28.01 8.70
N SER A 352 -14.85 -26.70 8.66
CA SER A 352 -13.83 -25.72 9.06
C SER A 352 -13.38 -25.84 10.52
N ASP A 353 -14.23 -26.35 11.41
CA ASP A 353 -13.93 -26.59 12.81
C ASP A 353 -12.97 -27.79 13.03
N ALA A 354 -12.77 -28.62 12.05
CA ALA A 354 -11.86 -29.78 12.11
C ALA A 354 -10.43 -29.47 11.61
N ILE A 355 -10.18 -28.30 11.02
CA ILE A 355 -8.89 -27.96 10.39
C ILE A 355 -7.75 -28.06 11.39
N GLU A 356 -7.89 -27.41 12.55
CA GLU A 356 -6.84 -27.34 13.57
C GLU A 356 -6.52 -28.72 14.15
N ALA A 357 -7.52 -29.57 14.30
CA ALA A 357 -7.33 -30.95 14.77
C ALA A 357 -6.54 -31.81 13.78
N VAL A 358 -6.66 -31.55 12.47
CA VAL A 358 -5.99 -32.31 11.41
C VAL A 358 -4.59 -31.79 11.10
N LEU A 359 -4.41 -30.46 11.06
CA LEU A 359 -3.14 -29.84 10.68
C LEU A 359 -2.25 -29.48 11.87
N GLY A 360 -2.81 -29.38 13.10
CA GLY A 360 -2.11 -28.85 14.28
C GLY A 360 -2.08 -27.32 14.36
N PHE A 361 -2.63 -26.62 13.35
CA PHE A 361 -2.77 -25.17 13.27
C PHE A 361 -3.94 -24.79 12.34
N THR A 362 -4.29 -23.51 12.30
CA THR A 362 -5.28 -22.99 11.36
C THR A 362 -4.85 -21.64 10.77
N GLU A 363 -5.10 -21.46 9.48
CA GLU A 363 -5.00 -20.17 8.76
C GLU A 363 -6.38 -19.51 8.58
N GLY A 364 -7.33 -19.96 9.37
CA GLY A 364 -8.73 -19.57 9.32
C GLY A 364 -9.64 -20.61 8.68
N PRO A 365 -10.96 -20.36 8.65
CA PRO A 365 -11.96 -21.38 8.30
C PRO A 365 -12.07 -21.65 6.79
N THR A 366 -11.43 -20.86 5.94
CA THR A 366 -11.63 -20.87 4.48
C THR A 366 -10.37 -21.33 3.74
N LEU A 367 -10.54 -22.11 2.66
CA LEU A 367 -9.47 -22.40 1.71
C LEU A 367 -9.13 -21.17 0.85
N ILE A 368 -10.16 -20.45 0.38
CA ILE A 368 -10.03 -19.18 -0.33
C ILE A 368 -11.06 -18.22 0.23
N HIS A 369 -10.63 -17.05 0.68
CA HIS A 369 -11.55 -16.00 1.14
C HIS A 369 -12.25 -15.32 -0.06
N ALA A 370 -13.49 -14.87 0.11
CA ALA A 370 -14.24 -14.20 -0.94
C ALA A 370 -13.53 -12.93 -1.47
N ASP A 371 -12.82 -12.21 -0.61
CA ASP A 371 -12.03 -11.04 -1.03
C ASP A 371 -10.79 -11.42 -1.84
N ASP A 372 -10.25 -12.63 -1.64
CA ASP A 372 -9.08 -13.15 -2.33
C ASP A 372 -9.46 -14.03 -3.54
N MET A 373 -10.67 -13.82 -4.09
CA MET A 373 -11.23 -14.61 -5.19
C MET A 373 -11.89 -13.74 -6.25
N ALA A 374 -11.61 -14.04 -7.51
CA ALA A 374 -12.26 -13.48 -8.68
C ALA A 374 -13.12 -14.53 -9.35
N LEU A 375 -14.43 -14.29 -9.44
CA LEU A 375 -15.37 -15.18 -10.13
C LEU A 375 -15.20 -15.04 -11.65
N SER A 376 -15.23 -16.17 -12.36
CA SER A 376 -15.29 -16.22 -13.82
C SER A 376 -16.70 -15.85 -14.31
N ALA A 377 -16.84 -15.49 -15.59
CA ALA A 377 -18.14 -15.13 -16.14
C ALA A 377 -19.14 -16.29 -15.98
N ARG A 378 -20.34 -15.98 -15.45
CA ARG A 378 -21.40 -16.98 -15.29
C ARG A 378 -21.83 -17.47 -16.67
N PRO A 379 -21.86 -18.78 -16.95
CA PRO A 379 -22.35 -19.24 -18.23
C PRO A 379 -23.80 -18.79 -18.41
N VAL A 380 -24.06 -18.15 -19.55
CA VAL A 380 -25.43 -17.85 -19.96
C VAL A 380 -26.14 -19.20 -20.08
N ARG A 381 -27.23 -19.43 -19.33
CA ARG A 381 -28.07 -20.60 -19.52
C ARG A 381 -28.61 -20.54 -20.96
N ALA A 382 -28.20 -21.52 -21.77
CA ALA A 382 -28.77 -21.74 -23.07
C ALA A 382 -30.25 -22.16 -22.93
#